data_9c11bd2ed156b26608e3b276abea714b
#
_entry.id   9c11bd2ed156b26608e3b276abea714b
#
_cell.length_a   1.000
_cell.length_b   1.000
_cell.length_c   1.000
_cell.angle_alpha   90.00
_cell.angle_beta   90.00
_cell.angle_gamma   90.00
#
_symmetry.space_group_name_H-M   'P 1'
#
loop_
_entity.id
_entity.type
_entity.pdbx_description
1 polymer ?
#
loop_
_entity_poly.entity_id
_entity_poly.type
_entity_poly.pdbx_seq_one_letter_code
_entity_poly.pdbx_strand_id
1 'polypeptide(L)'
;VSVTGGHLGAGLGVVELTVALHHVFNTPEDRLIWDVGHQAYPHKILTGRRARIRTLRQGGGLSGFTRRAESPYDPFGAAHSSTSISAGLGMAVGRDLADAAARARGETPARRNVVAVIGDGSMSAGMAYEAMNNAGALRSRLIVILNDNDMSIAPPVGAMSSYLARLVSGDTYRSLRDTAKQFGRLLPKALYDTAARAEEYARGLLAGGGTMFEELGFHYVGPIDGHNLDHLLPVLKNVRDAPEGPVLVHVVTQKGKGYAPAEAAADRGHAVVKFDVISGVQTKAKPNAPAYTRVFGESLIKAADADPRVVAITAAMPSGTGVDLFSKAHPERTFDVGIAEQHAVTFAAGLATEGFRPFCAIYSTFLQRAYDQVVHDVALQNLPVRFALDRAGLXDRAGLVGADGATHAGAFDLAYLCCLPNMTVMAAADEAELVHMVATAHAHDAGPIAFRYPRGEGVGVELPERGEVLALGKGRVVRRPEGARVALLSLGTRLAEALKAADGLEGLGIGVTVADARFAKPLDEALILELAGGHEVLLTLEEGSTGGFGAMVLHLLAARGALDAGRVRVRTLTLPDLYQDHDAPERMYAQAGLDAPAIVKAVQDLLPV
;
A
#
# COMPACT_ATOMS: atom_id res chain seq x y z
N VAL A 1 14.89 13.59 -5.64
CA VAL A 1 13.43 13.51 -5.88
C VAL A 1 13.04 14.26 -7.15
N SER A 2 13.59 15.48 -7.40
CA SER A 2 13.25 16.28 -8.60
C SER A 2 13.53 15.53 -9.92
N VAL A 3 14.46 14.57 -9.91
CA VAL A 3 14.86 13.80 -11.09
C VAL A 3 14.08 12.48 -11.20
N THR A 4 13.80 11.84 -10.06
CA THR A 4 13.27 10.47 -10.00
C THR A 4 11.81 10.37 -9.53
N GLY A 5 11.25 11.49 -9.05
CA GLY A 5 9.95 11.47 -8.36
C GLY A 5 10.07 10.88 -6.96
N GLY A 6 8.95 10.80 -6.25
CA GLY A 6 8.86 10.22 -4.92
C GLY A 6 8.10 11.08 -3.92
N HIS A 7 8.26 10.78 -2.63
CA HIS A 7 7.52 11.40 -1.52
C HIS A 7 8.27 12.64 -1.00
N LEU A 8 8.17 13.75 -1.74
CA LEU A 8 8.92 14.97 -1.45
C LEU A 8 8.46 15.64 -0.15
N GLY A 9 7.14 15.92 -0.07
CA GLY A 9 6.58 16.70 1.03
C GLY A 9 6.76 16.05 2.39
N ALA A 10 6.57 14.72 2.45
CA ALA A 10 6.76 13.97 3.69
C ALA A 10 8.20 14.07 4.21
N GLY A 11 9.18 13.95 3.30
CA GLY A 11 10.59 14.08 3.67
C GLY A 11 10.96 15.49 4.12
N LEU A 12 10.44 16.51 3.44
CA LEU A 12 10.68 17.91 3.79
C LEU A 12 10.10 18.25 5.17
N GLY A 13 8.94 17.69 5.49
CA GLY A 13 8.26 17.95 6.76
C GLY A 13 9.00 17.41 7.99
N VAL A 14 9.99 16.53 7.81
CA VAL A 14 10.68 15.90 8.95
C VAL A 14 12.20 16.14 8.94
N VAL A 15 12.69 17.17 8.27
CA VAL A 15 14.14 17.43 8.18
C VAL A 15 14.69 17.71 9.59
N GLU A 16 14.12 18.67 10.30
CA GLU A 16 14.57 19.05 11.65
C GLU A 16 14.41 17.87 12.63
N LEU A 17 13.27 17.20 12.57
CA LEU A 17 13.03 16.01 13.41
C LEU A 17 14.07 14.92 13.14
N THR A 18 14.39 14.65 11.87
CA THR A 18 15.40 13.63 11.50
C THR A 18 16.78 14.02 12.05
N VAL A 19 17.18 15.29 11.89
CA VAL A 19 18.45 15.81 12.39
C VAL A 19 18.49 15.66 13.93
N ALA A 20 17.42 16.05 14.61
CA ALA A 20 17.33 15.97 16.08
C ALA A 20 17.44 14.52 16.56
N LEU A 21 16.74 13.59 15.90
CA LEU A 21 16.80 12.16 16.26
C LEU A 21 18.21 11.60 16.10
N HIS A 22 18.89 11.91 14.97
CA HIS A 22 20.26 11.44 14.74
C HIS A 22 21.30 12.15 15.61
N HIS A 23 20.99 13.35 16.12
CA HIS A 23 21.86 14.05 17.06
C HIS A 23 21.74 13.47 18.49
N VAL A 24 20.53 13.06 18.89
CA VAL A 24 20.25 12.63 20.26
C VAL A 24 20.50 11.13 20.46
N PHE A 25 20.10 10.30 19.48
CA PHE A 25 20.18 8.85 19.59
C PHE A 25 21.38 8.30 18.83
N ASN A 26 22.04 7.31 19.40
CA ASN A 26 23.25 6.69 18.85
C ASN A 26 22.90 5.56 17.86
N THR A 27 22.34 5.93 16.70
CA THR A 27 22.01 4.95 15.66
C THR A 27 23.28 4.45 14.96
N PRO A 28 23.38 3.18 14.55
CA PRO A 28 22.31 2.16 14.52
C PRO A 28 22.16 1.34 15.81
N GLU A 29 22.97 1.56 16.84
CA GLU A 29 22.85 0.83 18.12
C GLU A 29 21.47 1.10 18.74
N ASP A 30 21.08 2.37 18.86
CA ASP A 30 19.69 2.75 19.10
C ASP A 30 18.89 2.45 17.82
N ARG A 31 17.77 1.76 17.95
CA ARG A 31 16.94 1.36 16.80
C ARG A 31 15.95 2.46 16.45
N LEU A 32 16.05 3.00 15.23
CA LEU A 32 15.16 4.04 14.72
C LEU A 32 14.32 3.47 13.58
N ILE A 33 13.01 3.36 13.80
CA ILE A 33 12.05 2.80 12.84
C ILE A 33 11.18 3.93 12.27
N TRP A 34 11.04 3.98 10.95
CA TRP A 34 10.18 4.93 10.25
C TRP A 34 8.93 4.20 9.75
N ASP A 35 7.76 4.54 10.30
CA ASP A 35 6.48 3.98 9.83
C ASP A 35 6.24 4.39 8.37
N VAL A 36 5.75 3.47 7.55
CA VAL A 36 5.70 3.61 6.09
C VAL A 36 7.11 3.79 5.48
N GLY A 37 7.91 4.71 6.01
CA GLY A 37 9.25 4.99 5.53
C GLY A 37 9.32 5.94 4.33
N HIS A 38 8.17 6.49 3.89
CA HIS A 38 8.12 7.44 2.76
C HIS A 38 8.75 8.79 3.11
N GLN A 39 8.84 9.13 4.39
CA GLN A 39 9.44 10.36 4.91
C GLN A 39 10.95 10.19 5.19
N ALA A 40 11.55 9.02 4.94
CA ALA A 40 12.90 8.68 5.38
C ALA A 40 14.03 9.17 4.46
N TYR A 41 13.77 10.09 3.50
CA TYR A 41 14.83 10.56 2.60
C TYR A 41 15.92 11.36 3.35
N PRO A 42 15.61 12.27 4.30
CA PRO A 42 16.64 12.88 5.13
C PRO A 42 17.46 11.86 5.92
N HIS A 43 16.79 10.82 6.47
CA HIS A 43 17.45 9.71 7.16
C HIS A 43 18.47 9.00 6.24
N LYS A 44 18.09 8.70 4.99
CA LYS A 44 19.02 8.06 4.03
C LYS A 44 20.24 8.96 3.74
N ILE A 45 20.02 10.28 3.62
CA ILE A 45 21.10 11.25 3.38
C ILE A 45 22.08 11.25 4.56
N LEU A 46 21.58 11.31 5.79
CA LEU A 46 22.39 11.38 7.00
C LEU A 46 23.14 10.06 7.30
N THR A 47 22.62 8.93 6.81
CA THR A 47 23.18 7.59 7.07
C THR A 47 24.02 7.05 5.90
N GLY A 48 24.74 7.94 5.21
CA GLY A 48 25.76 7.58 4.24
C GLY A 48 25.28 7.34 2.82
N ARG A 49 23.98 7.49 2.55
CA ARG A 49 23.41 7.22 1.21
C ARG A 49 23.27 8.48 0.34
N ARG A 50 23.83 9.62 0.77
CA ARG A 50 23.75 10.91 0.06
C ARG A 50 24.23 10.81 -1.40
N ALA A 51 25.33 10.13 -1.64
CA ALA A 51 25.92 10.00 -2.99
C ALA A 51 24.98 9.23 -3.95
N ARG A 52 24.20 8.29 -3.41
CA ARG A 52 23.28 7.45 -4.18
C ARG A 52 21.85 8.01 -4.24
N ILE A 53 21.55 9.13 -3.59
CA ILE A 53 20.15 9.61 -3.48
C ILE A 53 19.50 9.89 -4.84
N ARG A 54 20.30 10.14 -5.88
CA ARG A 54 19.81 10.36 -7.25
C ARG A 54 19.38 9.07 -7.96
N THR A 55 19.64 7.89 -7.36
CA THR A 55 19.15 6.60 -7.88
C THR A 55 17.88 6.14 -7.18
N LEU A 56 17.29 7.01 -6.35
CA LEU A 56 16.08 6.69 -5.57
C LEU A 56 14.96 6.18 -6.49
N ARG A 57 14.40 5.00 -6.17
CA ARG A 57 13.27 4.39 -6.87
C ARG A 57 13.56 4.00 -8.33
N GLN A 58 14.85 3.76 -8.64
CA GLN A 58 15.28 3.31 -9.98
C GLN A 58 15.96 1.94 -9.86
N GLY A 59 15.89 1.12 -10.89
CA GLY A 59 16.47 -0.23 -10.92
C GLY A 59 17.93 -0.26 -10.43
N GLY A 60 18.22 -1.10 -9.44
CA GLY A 60 19.54 -1.18 -8.82
C GLY A 60 19.88 -0.02 -7.90
N GLY A 61 18.94 0.93 -7.71
CA GLY A 61 19.14 2.13 -6.88
C GLY A 61 18.59 1.98 -5.46
N LEU A 62 18.39 3.14 -4.81
CA LEU A 62 17.84 3.17 -3.45
C LEU A 62 16.32 2.98 -3.46
N SER A 63 15.82 2.20 -2.51
CA SER A 63 14.38 2.06 -2.26
C SER A 63 13.74 3.39 -1.86
N GLY A 64 12.48 3.58 -2.22
CA GLY A 64 11.67 4.70 -1.77
C GLY A 64 11.29 4.65 -0.30
N PHE A 65 11.56 3.52 0.37
CA PHE A 65 11.22 3.25 1.78
C PHE A 65 12.44 2.72 2.52
N THR A 66 12.37 2.60 3.86
CA THR A 66 13.44 1.96 4.62
C THR A 66 13.51 0.46 4.27
N ARG A 67 14.73 -0.06 4.19
CA ARG A 67 14.96 -1.45 3.76
C ARG A 67 16.19 -2.03 4.46
N ARG A 68 16.00 -3.10 5.22
CA ARG A 68 17.08 -3.73 6.01
C ARG A 68 18.31 -4.10 5.18
N ALA A 69 18.09 -4.60 3.97
CA ALA A 69 19.19 -5.00 3.07
C ALA A 69 20.00 -3.81 2.53
N GLU A 70 19.47 -2.58 2.69
CA GLU A 70 20.10 -1.36 2.16
C GLU A 70 21.09 -0.73 3.14
N SER A 71 20.82 -0.85 4.46
CA SER A 71 21.61 -0.16 5.47
C SER A 71 21.38 -0.73 6.87
N PRO A 72 22.43 -0.83 7.72
CA PRO A 72 22.24 -1.19 9.14
C PRO A 72 21.43 -0.14 9.91
N TYR A 73 21.32 1.08 9.39
CA TYR A 73 20.48 2.14 9.98
C TYR A 73 18.98 1.93 9.73
N ASP A 74 18.62 0.96 8.88
CA ASP A 74 17.22 0.59 8.61
C ASP A 74 16.92 -0.73 9.36
N PRO A 75 16.70 -0.72 10.70
CA PRO A 75 16.55 -1.97 11.46
C PRO A 75 15.28 -2.75 11.10
N PHE A 76 14.31 -2.08 10.47
CA PHE A 76 13.06 -2.66 10.01
C PHE A 76 12.66 -2.08 8.65
N GLY A 77 12.25 -2.95 7.74
CA GLY A 77 11.74 -2.54 6.43
C GLY A 77 10.32 -2.00 6.56
N ALA A 78 9.95 -1.07 5.70
CA ALA A 78 8.63 -0.46 5.73
C ALA A 78 8.07 -0.32 4.31
N ALA A 79 6.92 0.27 4.19
CA ALA A 79 6.17 0.75 3.04
C ALA A 79 4.66 0.64 3.30
N HIS A 80 4.22 -0.40 4.01
CA HIS A 80 2.85 -0.45 4.56
C HIS A 80 2.85 0.24 5.93
N SER A 81 1.78 0.95 6.25
CA SER A 81 1.68 1.77 7.46
C SER A 81 1.41 0.96 8.73
N SER A 82 1.63 1.61 9.86
CA SER A 82 1.06 1.25 11.17
C SER A 82 1.74 0.07 11.86
N THR A 83 2.90 -0.36 11.34
CA THR A 83 3.63 -1.50 11.89
C THR A 83 4.75 -1.10 12.86
N SER A 84 5.14 0.19 12.89
CA SER A 84 6.35 0.63 13.58
C SER A 84 6.29 0.48 15.10
N ILE A 85 5.12 0.73 15.71
CA ILE A 85 4.96 0.59 17.17
C ILE A 85 5.11 -0.89 17.56
N SER A 86 4.44 -1.78 16.82
CA SER A 86 4.51 -3.23 17.08
C SER A 86 5.92 -3.77 16.91
N ALA A 87 6.58 -3.41 15.79
CA ALA A 87 7.97 -3.82 15.52
C ALA A 87 8.92 -3.25 16.59
N GLY A 88 8.72 -1.98 16.96
CA GLY A 88 9.49 -1.32 18.01
C GLY A 88 9.31 -1.99 19.36
N LEU A 89 8.08 -2.37 19.71
CA LEU A 89 7.81 -3.10 20.94
C LEU A 89 8.54 -4.44 20.94
N GLY A 90 8.49 -5.18 19.85
CA GLY A 90 9.23 -6.44 19.70
C GLY A 90 10.74 -6.25 19.90
N MET A 91 11.31 -5.17 19.34
CA MET A 91 12.73 -4.84 19.53
C MET A 91 13.05 -4.45 20.98
N ALA A 92 12.14 -3.71 21.64
CA ALA A 92 12.32 -3.29 23.03
C ALA A 92 12.29 -4.52 23.96
N VAL A 93 11.34 -5.41 23.79
CA VAL A 93 11.26 -6.67 24.53
C VAL A 93 12.49 -7.54 24.27
N GLY A 94 12.92 -7.66 23.00
CA GLY A 94 14.13 -8.41 22.63
C GLY A 94 15.38 -7.85 23.32
N ARG A 95 15.49 -6.52 23.38
CA ARG A 95 16.55 -5.84 24.15
C ARG A 95 16.47 -6.22 25.64
N ASP A 96 15.29 -6.11 26.25
CA ASP A 96 15.09 -6.36 27.68
C ASP A 96 15.46 -7.81 28.05
N LEU A 97 15.09 -8.77 27.19
CA LEU A 97 15.46 -10.18 27.37
C LEU A 97 16.98 -10.41 27.26
N ALA A 98 17.61 -9.77 26.26
CA ALA A 98 19.06 -9.87 26.07
C ALA A 98 19.82 -9.25 27.25
N ASP A 99 19.31 -8.11 27.74
CA ASP A 99 19.89 -7.41 28.89
C ASP A 99 19.77 -8.26 30.18
N ALA A 100 18.62 -8.91 30.41
CA ALA A 100 18.42 -9.83 31.52
C ALA A 100 19.39 -11.00 31.44
N ALA A 101 19.57 -11.60 30.28
CA ALA A 101 20.51 -12.70 30.09
C ALA A 101 21.97 -12.26 30.31
N ALA A 102 22.33 -11.06 29.89
CA ALA A 102 23.67 -10.48 30.10
C ALA A 102 23.93 -10.29 31.62
N ARG A 103 22.96 -9.70 32.33
CA ARG A 103 23.06 -9.51 33.79
C ARG A 103 23.20 -10.84 34.52
N ALA A 104 22.50 -11.88 34.07
CA ALA A 104 22.61 -13.24 34.68
C ALA A 104 24.01 -13.82 34.49
N ARG A 105 24.78 -13.37 33.50
CA ARG A 105 26.18 -13.73 33.28
C ARG A 105 27.17 -12.80 34.00
N GLY A 106 26.67 -11.81 34.75
CA GLY A 106 27.51 -10.81 35.43
C GLY A 106 27.99 -9.67 34.50
N GLU A 107 27.39 -9.53 33.32
CA GLU A 107 27.73 -8.46 32.36
C GLU A 107 26.85 -7.22 32.61
N THR A 108 27.38 -6.04 32.28
CA THR A 108 26.61 -4.80 32.34
C THR A 108 26.19 -4.45 30.90
N PRO A 109 24.91 -4.64 30.54
CA PRO A 109 24.47 -4.31 29.17
C PRO A 109 24.53 -2.81 28.91
N ALA A 110 24.94 -2.46 27.68
CA ALA A 110 24.93 -1.06 27.24
C ALA A 110 23.48 -0.60 27.03
N ARG A 111 23.19 0.59 27.50
CA ARG A 111 21.85 1.18 27.32
C ARG A 111 21.57 1.40 25.83
N ARG A 112 20.44 0.90 25.34
CA ARG A 112 20.00 1.05 23.96
C ARG A 112 18.54 1.51 23.93
N ASN A 113 18.22 2.37 22.99
CA ASN A 113 16.86 2.88 22.83
C ASN A 113 16.20 2.24 21.61
N VAL A 114 14.86 2.22 21.61
CA VAL A 114 14.06 1.86 20.46
C VAL A 114 13.10 3.02 20.23
N VAL A 115 13.17 3.62 19.04
CA VAL A 115 12.39 4.80 18.64
C VAL A 115 11.57 4.44 17.40
N ALA A 116 10.26 4.59 17.48
CA ALA A 116 9.31 4.37 16.38
C ALA A 116 8.70 5.72 15.99
N VAL A 117 8.95 6.19 14.77
CA VAL A 117 8.35 7.41 14.23
C VAL A 117 7.13 7.02 13.41
N ILE A 118 5.95 7.47 13.81
CA ILE A 118 4.68 7.16 13.15
C ILE A 118 3.91 8.45 12.82
N GLY A 119 3.34 8.52 11.63
CA GLY A 119 2.49 9.65 11.24
C GLY A 119 1.06 9.53 11.77
N ASP A 120 0.40 10.67 11.93
CA ASP A 120 -0.99 10.76 12.39
C ASP A 120 -1.94 9.89 11.54
N GLY A 121 -1.79 9.89 10.22
CA GLY A 121 -2.59 9.03 9.33
C GLY A 121 -2.41 7.54 9.61
N SER A 122 -1.19 7.12 9.96
CA SER A 122 -0.89 5.71 10.29
C SER A 122 -1.46 5.28 11.64
N MET A 123 -1.85 6.23 12.48
CA MET A 123 -2.52 5.94 13.75
C MET A 123 -3.97 5.47 13.57
N SER A 124 -4.53 5.56 12.36
CA SER A 124 -5.92 5.14 12.13
C SER A 124 -6.10 3.62 12.05
N ALA A 125 -5.02 2.84 11.84
CA ALA A 125 -5.11 1.37 11.71
C ALA A 125 -5.13 0.67 13.08
N GLY A 126 -5.87 -0.42 13.16
CA GLY A 126 -6.05 -1.21 14.39
C GLY A 126 -4.73 -1.66 15.03
N MET A 127 -3.75 -2.08 14.22
CA MET A 127 -2.46 -2.57 14.73
C MET A 127 -1.73 -1.52 15.59
N ALA A 128 -1.88 -0.23 15.31
CA ALA A 128 -1.27 0.82 16.14
C ALA A 128 -1.85 0.77 17.56
N TYR A 129 -3.18 0.62 17.68
CA TYR A 129 -3.87 0.52 18.98
C TYR A 129 -3.51 -0.78 19.70
N GLU A 130 -3.48 -1.91 18.99
CA GLU A 130 -3.10 -3.21 19.54
C GLU A 130 -1.69 -3.14 20.14
N ALA A 131 -0.77 -2.54 19.40
CA ALA A 131 0.62 -2.38 19.84
C ALA A 131 0.74 -1.45 21.04
N MET A 132 -0.01 -0.33 21.05
CA MET A 132 -0.01 0.59 22.21
C MET A 132 -0.59 -0.08 23.45
N ASN A 133 -1.71 -0.76 23.30
CA ASN A 133 -2.34 -1.50 24.41
C ASN A 133 -1.36 -2.51 25.04
N ASN A 134 -0.65 -3.25 24.20
CA ASN A 134 0.33 -4.24 24.68
C ASN A 134 1.58 -3.56 25.28
N ALA A 135 2.04 -2.47 24.68
CA ALA A 135 3.22 -1.73 25.17
C ALA A 135 2.99 -1.18 26.58
N GLY A 136 1.79 -0.63 26.83
CA GLY A 136 1.43 -0.14 28.16
C GLY A 136 1.40 -1.24 29.21
N ALA A 137 0.88 -2.42 28.86
CA ALA A 137 0.83 -3.58 29.76
C ALA A 137 2.23 -4.13 30.08
N LEU A 138 3.09 -4.23 29.05
CA LEU A 138 4.46 -4.76 29.20
C LEU A 138 5.43 -3.77 29.86
N ARG A 139 5.14 -2.48 29.77
CA ARG A 139 5.99 -1.39 30.28
C ARG A 139 7.44 -1.43 29.76
N SER A 140 7.68 -2.10 28.64
CA SER A 140 8.98 -2.06 27.97
C SER A 140 9.28 -0.64 27.49
N ARG A 141 10.52 -0.23 27.61
CA ARG A 141 10.92 1.13 27.27
C ARG A 141 10.98 1.29 25.74
N LEU A 142 9.91 1.85 25.19
CA LEU A 142 9.74 2.19 23.79
C LEU A 142 9.45 3.69 23.68
N ILE A 143 10.08 4.36 22.76
CA ILE A 143 9.83 5.78 22.45
C ILE A 143 9.05 5.85 21.14
N VAL A 144 7.83 6.34 21.20
CA VAL A 144 7.00 6.58 19.99
C VAL A 144 7.00 8.08 19.71
N ILE A 145 7.42 8.46 18.50
CA ILE A 145 7.34 9.84 18.02
C ILE A 145 6.12 9.91 17.10
N LEU A 146 5.06 10.52 17.59
CA LEU A 146 3.87 10.82 16.77
C LEU A 146 4.15 12.08 15.96
N ASN A 147 4.37 11.92 14.67
CA ASN A 147 4.61 13.03 13.73
C ASN A 147 3.27 13.49 13.17
N ASP A 148 2.69 14.50 13.81
CA ASP A 148 1.38 15.05 13.47
C ASP A 148 1.56 16.21 12.48
N ASN A 149 1.12 16.01 11.23
CA ASN A 149 1.18 17.06 10.21
C ASN A 149 -0.19 17.35 9.61
N ASP A 150 -1.25 16.88 10.25
CA ASP A 150 -2.66 17.07 9.89
C ASP A 150 -2.91 16.69 8.42
N MET A 151 -2.22 15.64 7.93
CA MET A 151 -2.35 15.23 6.54
C MET A 151 -1.81 13.82 6.30
N SER A 152 -2.69 12.94 5.84
CA SER A 152 -2.32 11.62 5.31
C SER A 152 -1.99 11.77 3.81
N ILE A 153 -2.44 10.85 2.97
CA ILE A 153 -2.41 10.95 1.50
C ILE A 153 -3.47 11.96 1.04
N ALA A 154 -4.60 11.97 1.73
CA ALA A 154 -5.71 12.91 1.59
C ALA A 154 -5.89 13.69 2.91
N PRO A 155 -6.76 14.70 2.95
CA PRO A 155 -7.12 15.35 4.21
C PRO A 155 -7.53 14.31 5.26
N PRO A 156 -7.20 14.52 6.54
CA PRO A 156 -7.42 13.50 7.56
C PRO A 156 -8.91 13.25 7.80
N VAL A 157 -9.22 11.98 8.09
CA VAL A 157 -10.60 11.53 8.37
C VAL A 157 -10.69 10.88 9.75
N GLY A 158 -11.87 10.90 10.31
CA GLY A 158 -12.19 10.18 11.54
C GLY A 158 -11.97 10.97 12.82
N ALA A 159 -12.44 10.40 13.92
CA ALA A 159 -12.44 11.04 15.24
C ALA A 159 -11.03 11.24 15.82
N MET A 160 -10.08 10.37 15.45
CA MET A 160 -8.69 10.50 15.91
C MET A 160 -8.06 11.81 15.44
N SER A 161 -8.27 12.18 14.17
CA SER A 161 -7.76 13.43 13.62
C SER A 161 -8.35 14.63 14.39
N SER A 162 -9.67 14.60 14.65
CA SER A 162 -10.32 15.64 15.46
C SER A 162 -9.78 15.68 16.90
N TYR A 163 -9.45 14.52 17.45
CA TYR A 163 -8.85 14.42 18.79
C TYR A 163 -7.45 15.06 18.82
N LEU A 164 -6.58 14.73 17.84
CA LEU A 164 -5.23 15.30 17.75
C LEU A 164 -5.30 16.82 17.54
N ALA A 165 -6.22 17.28 16.66
CA ALA A 165 -6.42 18.72 16.43
C ALA A 165 -6.80 19.46 17.72
N ARG A 166 -7.62 18.84 18.59
CA ARG A 166 -7.98 19.43 19.90
C ARG A 166 -6.77 19.51 20.83
N LEU A 167 -5.91 18.49 20.83
CA LEU A 167 -4.67 18.53 21.65
C LEU A 167 -3.74 19.67 21.21
N VAL A 168 -3.68 19.95 19.91
CA VAL A 168 -2.84 21.03 19.35
C VAL A 168 -3.48 22.41 19.54
N SER A 169 -4.82 22.52 19.44
CA SER A 169 -5.53 23.81 19.45
C SER A 169 -5.95 24.30 20.84
N GLY A 170 -5.77 23.48 21.88
CA GLY A 170 -6.21 23.80 23.25
C GLY A 170 -5.59 25.09 23.78
N ASP A 171 -6.38 25.87 24.55
CA ASP A 171 -5.94 27.14 25.14
C ASP A 171 -4.69 26.97 26.02
N THR A 172 -4.52 25.82 26.61
CA THR A 172 -3.34 25.46 27.41
C THR A 172 -2.06 25.49 26.56
N TYR A 173 -2.15 24.97 25.32
CA TYR A 173 -1.00 24.97 24.38
C TYR A 173 -0.64 26.41 23.95
N ARG A 174 -1.64 27.23 23.63
CA ARG A 174 -1.43 28.63 23.24
C ARG A 174 -0.86 29.45 24.39
N SER A 175 -1.42 29.29 25.59
CA SER A 175 -0.99 29.97 26.81
C SER A 175 0.46 29.61 27.16
N LEU A 176 0.81 28.31 27.05
CA LEU A 176 2.16 27.83 27.34
C LEU A 176 3.20 28.35 26.33
N ARG A 177 2.85 28.37 25.06
CA ARG A 177 3.71 28.91 24.00
C ARG A 177 4.03 30.39 24.22
N ASP A 178 3.04 31.16 24.63
CA ASP A 178 3.20 32.59 24.84
C ASP A 178 3.90 32.87 26.19
N THR A 179 3.61 32.07 27.22
CA THR A 179 4.24 32.17 28.54
C THR A 179 5.71 31.75 28.48
N ALA A 180 6.03 30.65 27.76
CA ALA A 180 7.41 30.20 27.58
C ALA A 180 8.26 31.23 26.84
N LYS A 181 7.67 31.95 25.90
CA LYS A 181 8.37 33.05 25.19
C LYS A 181 8.68 34.23 26.11
N GLN A 182 7.80 34.50 27.09
CA GLN A 182 7.96 35.63 28.01
C GLN A 182 8.88 35.29 29.21
N PHE A 183 8.83 34.07 29.72
CA PHE A 183 9.53 33.69 30.95
C PHE A 183 10.85 32.94 30.74
N GLY A 184 11.08 32.36 29.55
CA GLY A 184 12.30 31.58 29.26
C GLY A 184 13.60 32.38 29.33
N ARG A 185 13.50 33.70 29.44
CA ARG A 185 14.67 34.61 29.54
C ARG A 185 15.03 35.02 30.96
N LEU A 186 14.26 34.60 31.98
CA LEU A 186 14.36 35.21 33.32
C LEU A 186 14.46 34.23 34.51
N LEU A 187 14.42 32.90 34.33
CA LEU A 187 14.43 31.98 35.46
C LEU A 187 15.68 31.11 35.55
N PRO A 188 16.23 30.91 36.74
CA PRO A 188 17.33 29.95 36.98
C PRO A 188 16.83 28.49 36.69
N LYS A 189 17.74 27.68 36.15
CA LYS A 189 17.50 26.32 35.68
C LYS A 189 16.78 25.41 36.71
N ALA A 190 17.08 25.56 37.97
CA ALA A 190 16.48 24.76 39.06
C ALA A 190 15.00 25.06 39.32
N LEU A 191 14.57 26.29 39.05
CA LEU A 191 13.17 26.71 39.16
C LEU A 191 12.33 26.28 37.94
N TYR A 192 12.96 26.19 36.79
CA TYR A 192 12.33 25.73 35.57
C TYR A 192 11.89 24.25 35.68
N ASP A 193 12.78 23.40 36.24
CA ASP A 193 12.51 21.96 36.41
C ASP A 193 11.39 21.71 37.44
N THR A 194 11.28 22.55 38.46
CA THR A 194 10.21 22.45 39.48
C THR A 194 8.88 22.97 38.93
N ALA A 195 8.91 24.03 38.11
CA ALA A 195 7.71 24.57 37.48
C ALA A 195 7.16 23.61 36.42
N ALA A 196 8.05 22.91 35.70
CA ALA A 196 7.64 21.92 34.70
C ALA A 196 6.92 20.71 35.33
N ARG A 197 7.41 20.26 36.51
CA ARG A 197 6.73 19.18 37.26
C ARG A 197 5.40 19.60 37.86
N ALA A 198 5.33 20.81 38.41
CA ALA A 198 4.08 21.38 38.94
C ALA A 198 3.03 21.56 37.85
N GLU A 199 3.48 21.94 36.64
CA GLU A 199 2.64 22.11 35.46
C GLU A 199 2.08 20.75 34.97
N GLU A 200 2.90 19.72 34.96
CA GLU A 200 2.49 18.35 34.60
C GLU A 200 1.39 17.84 35.54
N TYR A 201 1.55 18.12 36.85
CA TYR A 201 0.56 17.75 37.87
C TYR A 201 -0.75 18.56 37.71
N ALA A 202 -0.64 19.84 37.41
CA ALA A 202 -1.78 20.72 37.21
C ALA A 202 -2.58 20.38 35.94
N ARG A 203 -1.91 19.90 34.88
CA ARG A 203 -2.59 19.43 33.67
C ARG A 203 -3.50 18.23 33.94
N GLY A 204 -3.01 17.26 34.71
CA GLY A 204 -3.79 16.07 35.10
C GLY A 204 -5.05 16.44 35.90
N LEU A 205 -4.96 17.49 36.69
CA LEU A 205 -6.08 17.95 37.53
C LEU A 205 -7.07 18.87 36.82
N LEU A 206 -6.61 19.66 35.87
CA LEU A 206 -7.46 20.70 35.21
C LEU A 206 -8.11 20.22 33.92
N ALA A 207 -7.57 19.19 33.28
CA ALA A 207 -8.08 18.70 31.97
C ALA A 207 -9.20 17.65 32.12
N GLY A 208 -9.58 17.25 33.31
CA GLY A 208 -10.70 16.34 33.53
C GLY A 208 -10.50 14.91 33.03
N GLY A 209 -9.24 14.49 32.86
CA GLY A 209 -8.87 13.14 32.38
C GLY A 209 -7.59 13.18 31.57
N GLY A 210 -6.80 12.12 31.63
CA GLY A 210 -5.57 11.97 30.84
C GLY A 210 -5.85 11.87 29.35
N THR A 211 -4.80 12.00 28.55
CA THR A 211 -4.93 11.74 27.11
C THR A 211 -5.23 10.25 26.89
N MET A 212 -5.80 9.90 25.74
CA MET A 212 -5.98 8.49 25.36
C MET A 212 -4.67 7.71 25.47
N PHE A 213 -3.55 8.34 25.18
CA PHE A 213 -2.23 7.70 25.23
C PHE A 213 -1.84 7.35 26.69
N GLU A 214 -2.16 8.22 27.63
CA GLU A 214 -1.92 7.98 29.07
C GLU A 214 -2.81 6.85 29.61
N GLU A 215 -4.06 6.81 29.15
CA GLU A 215 -4.98 5.71 29.49
C GLU A 215 -4.45 4.35 28.99
N LEU A 216 -3.73 4.37 27.86
CA LEU A 216 -3.06 3.17 27.33
C LEU A 216 -1.69 2.91 27.96
N GLY A 217 -1.31 3.68 29.00
CA GLY A 217 -0.09 3.43 29.79
C GLY A 217 1.17 4.11 29.24
N PHE A 218 1.05 5.03 28.29
CA PHE A 218 2.19 5.82 27.80
C PHE A 218 2.39 7.07 28.62
N HIS A 219 3.64 7.44 28.84
CA HIS A 219 3.94 8.80 29.30
C HIS A 219 3.85 9.74 28.09
N TYR A 220 2.88 10.64 28.09
CA TYR A 220 2.63 11.55 26.98
C TYR A 220 3.42 12.84 27.14
N VAL A 221 4.14 13.26 26.07
CA VAL A 221 4.94 14.49 26.04
C VAL A 221 4.56 15.28 24.79
N GLY A 222 4.12 16.49 24.95
CA GLY A 222 3.80 17.37 23.82
C GLY A 222 2.45 18.05 23.94
N PRO A 223 1.94 18.65 22.85
CA PRO A 223 2.57 18.74 21.52
C PRO A 223 3.76 19.70 21.45
N ILE A 224 4.73 19.40 20.57
CA ILE A 224 6.00 20.13 20.42
C ILE A 224 6.14 20.57 18.96
N ASP A 225 6.64 21.79 18.74
CA ASP A 225 6.96 22.28 17.39
C ASP A 225 8.15 21.48 16.81
N GLY A 226 7.87 20.65 15.81
CA GLY A 226 8.85 19.78 15.16
C GLY A 226 9.83 20.50 14.24
N HIS A 227 9.61 21.79 13.97
CA HIS A 227 10.53 22.61 13.18
C HIS A 227 11.43 23.47 14.05
N ASN A 228 11.32 23.34 15.39
CA ASN A 228 12.11 24.13 16.33
C ASN A 228 13.10 23.23 17.09
N LEU A 229 14.37 23.24 16.68
CA LEU A 229 15.43 22.43 17.31
C LEU A 229 15.68 22.82 18.77
N ASP A 230 15.46 24.09 19.14
CA ASP A 230 15.63 24.55 20.53
C ASP A 230 14.58 23.92 21.46
N HIS A 231 13.43 23.51 20.91
CA HIS A 231 12.41 22.77 21.67
C HIS A 231 12.63 21.25 21.59
N LEU A 232 12.92 20.75 20.38
CA LEU A 232 13.07 19.29 20.13
C LEU A 232 14.25 18.69 20.93
N LEU A 233 15.43 19.31 20.87
CA LEU A 233 16.63 18.69 21.41
C LEU A 233 16.58 18.47 22.91
N PRO A 234 16.15 19.46 23.75
CA PRO A 234 16.02 19.20 25.18
C PRO A 234 15.00 18.11 25.50
N VAL A 235 13.84 18.11 24.85
CA VAL A 235 12.80 17.11 25.08
C VAL A 235 13.30 15.71 24.71
N LEU A 236 13.89 15.55 23.52
CA LEU A 236 14.38 14.23 23.08
C LEU A 236 15.51 13.72 24.01
N LYS A 237 16.39 14.61 24.51
CA LYS A 237 17.41 14.23 25.48
C LYS A 237 16.80 13.76 26.81
N ASN A 238 15.80 14.49 27.31
CA ASN A 238 15.11 14.11 28.55
C ASN A 238 14.39 12.74 28.37
N VAL A 239 13.71 12.56 27.24
CA VAL A 239 13.02 11.29 26.92
C VAL A 239 14.04 10.15 26.76
N ARG A 240 15.18 10.41 26.08
CA ARG A 240 16.26 9.41 25.96
C ARG A 240 16.75 8.94 27.32
N ASP A 241 16.90 9.88 28.27
CA ASP A 241 17.48 9.62 29.58
C ASP A 241 16.44 9.15 30.60
N ALA A 242 15.13 9.24 30.31
CA ALA A 242 14.06 8.79 31.17
C ALA A 242 14.18 7.27 31.46
N PRO A 243 13.97 6.84 32.69
CA PRO A 243 14.30 5.47 33.07
C PRO A 243 13.29 4.40 32.65
N GLU A 244 12.01 4.69 32.59
CA GLU A 244 10.95 3.67 32.56
C GLU A 244 9.84 3.94 31.54
N GLY A 245 9.13 2.85 31.19
CA GLY A 245 7.87 2.82 30.50
C GLY A 245 7.90 3.22 29.02
N PRO A 246 6.81 3.00 28.32
CA PRO A 246 6.68 3.54 26.97
C PRO A 246 6.38 5.04 27.03
N VAL A 247 7.00 5.79 26.14
CA VAL A 247 6.83 7.26 26.04
C VAL A 247 6.28 7.58 24.65
N LEU A 248 5.30 8.46 24.58
CA LEU A 248 4.81 9.00 23.30
C LEU A 248 5.12 10.50 23.26
N VAL A 249 5.94 10.90 22.30
CA VAL A 249 6.29 12.31 22.04
C VAL A 249 5.45 12.79 20.85
N HIS A 250 4.55 13.73 21.08
CA HIS A 250 3.69 14.31 20.06
C HIS A 250 4.40 15.51 19.44
N VAL A 251 4.82 15.37 18.18
CA VAL A 251 5.59 16.38 17.44
C VAL A 251 4.72 16.90 16.29
N VAL A 252 4.50 18.22 16.26
CA VAL A 252 3.69 18.86 15.21
C VAL A 252 4.63 19.36 14.12
N THR A 253 4.40 18.93 12.87
CA THR A 253 5.20 19.34 11.71
C THR A 253 4.31 19.85 10.58
N GLN A 254 4.94 20.31 9.52
CA GLN A 254 4.25 20.78 8.32
C GLN A 254 4.82 20.09 7.09
N LYS A 255 4.01 19.31 6.43
CA LYS A 255 4.36 18.61 5.20
C LYS A 255 4.78 19.63 4.12
N GLY A 256 5.90 19.36 3.43
CA GLY A 256 6.42 20.26 2.39
C GLY A 256 7.19 21.49 2.91
N LYS A 257 7.44 21.59 4.22
CA LYS A 257 8.06 22.74 4.89
C LYS A 257 9.40 23.14 4.24
N GLY A 258 9.58 24.44 4.01
CA GLY A 258 10.81 25.00 3.47
C GLY A 258 10.90 24.99 1.95
N TYR A 259 9.83 24.52 1.25
CA TYR A 259 9.80 24.54 -0.21
C TYR A 259 8.45 25.12 -0.68
N ALA A 260 8.46 26.39 -1.05
CA ALA A 260 7.23 27.15 -1.35
C ALA A 260 6.28 26.44 -2.35
N PRO A 261 6.77 25.81 -3.46
CA PRO A 261 5.85 25.10 -4.33
C PRO A 261 5.12 23.92 -3.65
N ALA A 262 5.78 23.21 -2.73
CA ALA A 262 5.13 22.13 -1.98
C ALA A 262 4.17 22.69 -0.94
N GLU A 263 4.56 23.76 -0.24
CA GLU A 263 3.69 24.42 0.76
C GLU A 263 2.39 24.95 0.13
N ALA A 264 2.45 25.39 -1.14
CA ALA A 264 1.30 25.92 -1.87
C ALA A 264 0.41 24.83 -2.50
N ALA A 265 0.97 23.63 -2.72
CA ALA A 265 0.24 22.55 -3.38
C ALA A 265 -0.82 21.94 -2.44
N ALA A 266 -1.98 21.56 -3.00
CA ALA A 266 -3.08 20.96 -2.23
C ALA A 266 -2.66 19.63 -1.55
N ASP A 267 -1.81 18.84 -2.22
CA ASP A 267 -1.27 17.58 -1.70
C ASP A 267 0.04 17.77 -0.93
N ARG A 268 0.49 19.01 -0.76
CA ARG A 268 1.75 19.36 -0.08
C ARG A 268 2.96 18.60 -0.67
N GLY A 269 2.91 18.24 -1.95
CA GLY A 269 3.95 17.47 -2.61
C GLY A 269 4.05 16.03 -2.09
N HIS A 270 2.94 15.42 -1.72
CA HIS A 270 2.90 14.05 -1.17
C HIS A 270 3.58 13.05 -2.10
N ALA A 271 3.21 13.07 -3.39
CA ALA A 271 3.82 12.21 -4.41
C ALA A 271 4.07 13.04 -5.67
N VAL A 272 5.35 13.27 -5.99
CA VAL A 272 5.71 14.08 -7.15
C VAL A 272 6.40 13.23 -8.22
N VAL A 273 6.20 13.59 -9.49
CA VAL A 273 6.98 13.07 -10.61
C VAL A 273 8.20 13.99 -10.82
N LYS A 274 8.94 13.82 -11.90
CA LYS A 274 10.06 14.71 -12.26
C LYS A 274 9.55 16.15 -12.32
N PHE A 275 10.30 17.09 -11.72
CA PHE A 275 9.89 18.50 -11.66
C PHE A 275 11.09 19.46 -11.68
N ASP A 276 10.84 20.68 -12.11
CA ASP A 276 11.81 21.78 -12.04
C ASP A 276 11.87 22.32 -10.60
N VAL A 277 13.05 22.34 -10.02
CA VAL A 277 13.24 22.68 -8.59
C VAL A 277 12.89 24.16 -8.29
N ILE A 278 13.08 25.05 -9.27
CA ILE A 278 12.84 26.49 -9.04
C ILE A 278 11.33 26.79 -9.07
N SER A 279 10.65 26.33 -10.10
CA SER A 279 9.23 26.62 -10.31
C SER A 279 8.28 25.63 -9.64
N GLY A 280 8.74 24.43 -9.30
CA GLY A 280 7.88 23.34 -8.82
C GLY A 280 7.07 22.64 -9.90
N VAL A 281 7.20 23.09 -11.16
CA VAL A 281 6.38 22.54 -12.27
C VAL A 281 6.78 21.10 -12.54
N GLN A 282 5.79 20.20 -12.44
CA GLN A 282 5.99 18.77 -12.68
C GLN A 282 5.85 18.44 -14.18
N THR A 283 6.78 17.62 -14.68
CA THR A 283 6.76 17.14 -16.07
C THR A 283 5.91 15.85 -16.12
N LYS A 284 4.71 15.96 -16.66
CA LYS A 284 3.82 14.81 -16.87
C LYS A 284 3.75 14.49 -18.35
N ALA A 285 3.90 13.21 -18.70
CA ALA A 285 3.69 12.76 -20.08
C ALA A 285 2.21 12.95 -20.45
N LYS A 286 1.95 13.27 -21.71
CA LYS A 286 0.56 13.32 -22.20
C LYS A 286 0.07 11.87 -22.31
N PRO A 287 -1.07 11.54 -21.69
CA PRO A 287 -1.58 10.17 -21.77
C PRO A 287 -2.08 9.83 -23.17
N ASN A 288 -1.84 8.59 -23.60
CA ASN A 288 -2.34 8.05 -24.87
C ASN A 288 -3.74 7.45 -24.73
N ALA A 289 -4.10 7.04 -23.52
CA ALA A 289 -5.38 6.39 -23.20
C ALA A 289 -5.80 6.81 -21.79
N PRO A 290 -7.09 6.68 -21.45
CA PRO A 290 -7.51 6.94 -20.07
C PRO A 290 -6.88 5.93 -19.09
N ALA A 291 -6.59 6.40 -17.89
CA ALA A 291 -6.08 5.53 -16.83
C ALA A 291 -7.18 4.58 -16.34
N TYR A 292 -6.82 3.36 -16.01
CA TYR A 292 -7.76 2.34 -15.47
C TYR A 292 -8.53 2.88 -14.25
N THR A 293 -7.84 3.57 -13.34
CA THR A 293 -8.43 4.20 -12.15
C THR A 293 -9.57 5.16 -12.53
N ARG A 294 -9.36 5.95 -13.59
CA ARG A 294 -10.39 6.88 -14.11
C ARG A 294 -11.56 6.11 -14.73
N VAL A 295 -11.26 5.09 -15.53
CA VAL A 295 -12.30 4.24 -16.17
C VAL A 295 -13.16 3.58 -15.09
N PHE A 296 -12.56 3.06 -14.03
CA PHE A 296 -13.28 2.50 -12.89
C PHE A 296 -14.20 3.55 -12.25
N GLY A 297 -13.65 4.72 -11.89
CA GLY A 297 -14.42 5.78 -11.23
C GLY A 297 -15.62 6.23 -12.05
N GLU A 298 -15.42 6.48 -13.35
CA GLU A 298 -16.49 6.88 -14.27
C GLU A 298 -17.55 5.78 -14.46
N SER A 299 -17.12 4.51 -14.53
CA SER A 299 -18.04 3.38 -14.64
C SER A 299 -18.87 3.20 -13.37
N LEU A 300 -18.24 3.41 -12.20
CA LEU A 300 -18.93 3.31 -10.91
C LEU A 300 -19.97 4.43 -10.75
N ILE A 301 -19.67 5.65 -11.22
CA ILE A 301 -20.65 6.77 -11.24
C ILE A 301 -21.87 6.38 -12.05
N LYS A 302 -21.66 5.84 -13.28
CA LYS A 302 -22.78 5.39 -14.14
C LYS A 302 -23.64 4.32 -13.45
N ALA A 303 -23.01 3.38 -12.72
CA ALA A 303 -23.73 2.35 -11.95
C ALA A 303 -24.56 3.00 -10.83
N ALA A 304 -23.99 3.98 -10.13
CA ALA A 304 -24.66 4.66 -9.01
C ALA A 304 -25.77 5.59 -9.46
N ASP A 305 -25.66 6.20 -10.65
CA ASP A 305 -26.72 6.99 -11.26
C ASP A 305 -27.96 6.12 -11.54
N ALA A 306 -27.73 4.85 -11.87
CA ALA A 306 -28.82 3.91 -12.15
C ALA A 306 -29.35 3.17 -10.92
N ASP A 307 -28.55 3.07 -9.83
CA ASP A 307 -28.92 2.32 -8.64
C ASP A 307 -28.47 3.05 -7.36
N PRO A 308 -29.41 3.59 -6.58
CA PRO A 308 -29.07 4.33 -5.36
C PRO A 308 -28.44 3.46 -4.25
N ARG A 309 -28.45 2.13 -4.39
CA ARG A 309 -27.83 1.23 -3.42
C ARG A 309 -26.30 1.14 -3.59
N VAL A 310 -25.74 1.63 -4.71
CA VAL A 310 -24.30 1.60 -4.94
C VAL A 310 -23.61 2.61 -4.02
N VAL A 311 -22.64 2.12 -3.24
CA VAL A 311 -21.80 2.93 -2.37
C VAL A 311 -20.32 2.60 -2.61
N ALA A 312 -19.45 3.58 -2.42
CA ALA A 312 -18.01 3.43 -2.62
C ALA A 312 -17.27 3.56 -1.29
N ILE A 313 -16.34 2.65 -1.03
CA ILE A 313 -15.52 2.62 0.19
C ILE A 313 -14.05 2.61 -0.25
N THR A 314 -13.22 3.41 0.41
CA THR A 314 -11.77 3.38 0.21
C THR A 314 -11.05 3.52 1.56
N ALA A 315 -9.79 3.09 1.62
CA ALA A 315 -8.96 3.17 2.81
C ALA A 315 -7.84 4.19 2.59
N ALA A 316 -8.16 5.48 2.78
CA ALA A 316 -7.26 6.64 2.66
C ALA A 316 -6.71 6.87 1.23
N MET A 317 -7.28 6.22 0.21
CA MET A 317 -6.74 6.29 -1.16
C MET A 317 -7.79 6.76 -2.17
N PRO A 318 -8.55 7.85 -1.92
CA PRO A 318 -9.65 8.22 -2.83
C PRO A 318 -9.19 8.51 -4.26
N SER A 319 -8.15 9.33 -4.45
CA SER A 319 -7.64 9.65 -5.80
C SER A 319 -6.89 8.46 -6.43
N GLY A 320 -6.28 7.64 -5.59
CA GLY A 320 -5.53 6.46 -6.05
C GLY A 320 -6.43 5.33 -6.56
N THR A 321 -7.67 5.30 -6.12
CA THR A 321 -8.66 4.28 -6.53
C THR A 321 -9.76 4.83 -7.45
N GLY A 322 -9.77 6.16 -7.72
CA GLY A 322 -10.84 6.79 -8.51
C GLY A 322 -12.11 7.10 -7.71
N VAL A 323 -12.13 6.80 -6.42
CA VAL A 323 -13.27 7.09 -5.54
C VAL A 323 -13.44 8.60 -5.34
N ASP A 324 -12.39 9.40 -5.57
CA ASP A 324 -12.50 10.88 -5.54
C ASP A 324 -13.42 11.41 -6.65
N LEU A 325 -13.49 10.71 -7.79
CA LEU A 325 -14.44 11.06 -8.87
C LEU A 325 -15.86 10.74 -8.41
N PHE A 326 -16.05 9.56 -7.83
CA PHE A 326 -17.33 9.12 -7.27
C PHE A 326 -17.79 10.07 -6.17
N SER A 327 -16.89 10.48 -5.27
CA SER A 327 -17.17 11.39 -4.15
C SER A 327 -17.70 12.76 -4.61
N LYS A 328 -17.23 13.23 -5.76
CA LYS A 328 -17.72 14.51 -6.33
C LYS A 328 -19.16 14.38 -6.85
N ALA A 329 -19.52 13.21 -7.38
CA ALA A 329 -20.87 12.93 -7.90
C ALA A 329 -21.84 12.50 -6.78
N HIS A 330 -21.38 11.66 -5.87
CA HIS A 330 -22.20 11.03 -4.82
C HIS A 330 -21.52 11.12 -3.44
N PRO A 331 -21.33 12.33 -2.88
CA PRO A 331 -20.60 12.49 -1.61
C PRO A 331 -21.24 11.74 -0.44
N GLU A 332 -22.57 11.66 -0.39
CA GLU A 332 -23.31 10.98 0.69
C GLU A 332 -23.19 9.44 0.63
N ARG A 333 -22.68 8.90 -0.48
CA ARG A 333 -22.50 7.45 -0.68
C ARG A 333 -21.01 7.06 -0.79
N THR A 334 -20.14 7.96 -0.34
CA THR A 334 -18.69 7.77 -0.35
C THR A 334 -18.16 7.67 1.07
N PHE A 335 -17.37 6.64 1.35
CA PHE A 335 -16.82 6.41 2.69
C PHE A 335 -15.31 6.21 2.59
N ASP A 336 -14.54 7.17 3.13
CA ASP A 336 -13.11 7.00 3.36
C ASP A 336 -12.92 6.63 4.83
N VAL A 337 -12.41 5.43 5.10
CA VAL A 337 -12.28 4.91 6.46
C VAL A 337 -10.89 5.15 7.08
N GLY A 338 -10.04 5.93 6.43
CA GLY A 338 -8.64 6.07 6.86
C GLY A 338 -7.83 4.85 6.45
N ILE A 339 -6.60 4.72 6.96
CA ILE A 339 -5.75 3.56 6.61
C ILE A 339 -6.19 2.36 7.48
N ALA A 340 -7.37 1.82 7.17
CA ALA A 340 -8.05 0.81 7.98
C ALA A 340 -8.74 -0.23 7.09
N GLU A 341 -7.95 -0.99 6.33
CA GLU A 341 -8.45 -1.96 5.34
C GLU A 341 -9.33 -3.03 5.99
N GLN A 342 -8.99 -3.50 7.18
CA GLN A 342 -9.81 -4.47 7.93
C GLN A 342 -11.21 -3.92 8.17
N HIS A 343 -11.28 -2.67 8.66
CA HIS A 343 -12.55 -1.97 8.89
C HIS A 343 -13.31 -1.77 7.57
N ALA A 344 -12.62 -1.38 6.48
CA ALA A 344 -13.24 -1.20 5.16
C ALA A 344 -14.03 -2.45 4.72
N VAL A 345 -13.42 -3.61 4.86
CA VAL A 345 -14.03 -4.88 4.40
C VAL A 345 -15.22 -5.27 5.30
N THR A 346 -15.07 -5.23 6.62
CA THR A 346 -16.18 -5.55 7.53
C THR A 346 -17.32 -4.52 7.42
N PHE A 347 -16.99 -3.25 7.24
CA PHE A 347 -17.97 -2.19 7.00
C PHE A 347 -18.76 -2.44 5.72
N ALA A 348 -18.05 -2.84 4.64
CA ALA A 348 -18.70 -3.22 3.38
C ALA A 348 -19.64 -4.42 3.58
N ALA A 349 -19.20 -5.43 4.36
CA ALA A 349 -20.05 -6.58 4.69
C ALA A 349 -21.33 -6.13 5.41
N GLY A 350 -21.20 -5.23 6.40
CA GLY A 350 -22.36 -4.68 7.12
C GLY A 350 -23.32 -3.95 6.18
N LEU A 351 -22.80 -3.12 5.27
CA LEU A 351 -23.64 -2.43 4.28
C LEU A 351 -24.37 -3.42 3.35
N ALA A 352 -23.70 -4.51 2.98
CA ALA A 352 -24.31 -5.54 2.13
C ALA A 352 -25.47 -6.24 2.84
N THR A 353 -25.40 -6.45 4.16
CA THR A 353 -26.52 -7.05 4.93
C THR A 353 -27.75 -6.13 4.96
N GLU A 354 -27.56 -4.82 4.78
CA GLU A 354 -28.66 -3.85 4.72
C GLU A 354 -29.15 -3.62 3.28
N GLY A 355 -28.70 -4.44 2.32
CA GLY A 355 -29.17 -4.42 0.93
C GLY A 355 -28.45 -3.41 0.04
N PHE A 356 -27.40 -2.77 0.53
CA PHE A 356 -26.56 -1.89 -0.31
C PHE A 356 -25.62 -2.71 -1.19
N ARG A 357 -25.07 -2.05 -2.21
CA ARG A 357 -24.11 -2.64 -3.16
C ARG A 357 -22.74 -1.98 -2.96
N PRO A 358 -22.01 -2.39 -1.91
CA PRO A 358 -20.72 -1.76 -1.62
C PRO A 358 -19.63 -2.17 -2.59
N PHE A 359 -18.95 -1.16 -3.17
CA PHE A 359 -17.70 -1.32 -3.92
C PHE A 359 -16.56 -0.92 -2.99
N CYS A 360 -15.79 -1.91 -2.56
CA CYS A 360 -14.65 -1.75 -1.66
C CYS A 360 -13.39 -1.60 -2.54
N ALA A 361 -12.96 -0.35 -2.77
CA ALA A 361 -11.86 -0.02 -3.68
C ALA A 361 -10.55 0.11 -2.90
N ILE A 362 -9.71 -0.92 -2.97
CA ILE A 362 -8.46 -1.05 -2.21
C ILE A 362 -7.37 -1.55 -3.17
N TYR A 363 -6.12 -1.08 -3.01
CA TYR A 363 -5.01 -1.61 -3.79
C TYR A 363 -4.81 -3.11 -3.48
N SER A 364 -4.47 -3.87 -4.50
CA SER A 364 -4.23 -5.31 -4.38
C SER A 364 -3.30 -5.64 -3.19
N THR A 365 -2.17 -4.96 -3.08
CA THR A 365 -1.20 -5.19 -1.99
C THR A 365 -1.77 -4.86 -0.60
N PHE A 366 -2.65 -3.84 -0.49
CA PHE A 366 -3.19 -3.41 0.80
C PHE A 366 -4.36 -4.30 1.26
N LEU A 367 -5.07 -4.96 0.34
CA LEU A 367 -6.14 -5.90 0.72
C LEU A 367 -5.57 -7.09 1.52
N GLN A 368 -4.28 -7.40 1.40
CA GLN A 368 -3.62 -8.43 2.22
C GLN A 368 -3.85 -8.21 3.72
N ARG A 369 -3.92 -6.93 4.16
CA ARG A 369 -4.14 -6.59 5.58
C ARG A 369 -5.54 -7.00 6.06
N ALA A 370 -6.50 -7.08 5.15
CA ALA A 370 -7.90 -7.40 5.46
C ALA A 370 -8.30 -8.81 5.03
N TYR A 371 -7.35 -9.70 4.80
CA TYR A 371 -7.64 -11.03 4.25
C TYR A 371 -8.56 -11.85 5.17
N ASP A 372 -8.35 -11.80 6.48
CA ASP A 372 -9.23 -12.50 7.43
C ASP A 372 -10.68 -12.01 7.28
N GLN A 373 -10.89 -10.70 7.12
CA GLN A 373 -12.23 -10.13 6.96
C GLN A 373 -12.85 -10.52 5.62
N VAL A 374 -12.05 -10.66 4.55
CA VAL A 374 -12.54 -11.20 3.27
C VAL A 374 -13.02 -12.64 3.46
N VAL A 375 -12.27 -13.47 4.19
CA VAL A 375 -12.61 -14.87 4.46
C VAL A 375 -13.85 -14.97 5.36
N HIS A 376 -13.76 -14.39 6.56
CA HIS A 376 -14.72 -14.60 7.65
C HIS A 376 -15.98 -13.75 7.50
N ASP A 377 -15.80 -12.44 7.24
CA ASP A 377 -16.94 -11.51 7.27
C ASP A 377 -17.68 -11.46 5.94
N VAL A 378 -17.03 -11.84 4.84
CA VAL A 378 -17.61 -11.73 3.50
C VAL A 378 -17.84 -13.11 2.86
N ALA A 379 -16.78 -13.87 2.55
CA ALA A 379 -16.90 -15.10 1.75
C ALA A 379 -17.64 -16.21 2.48
N LEU A 380 -17.33 -16.42 3.77
CA LEU A 380 -18.00 -17.44 4.59
C LEU A 380 -19.52 -17.17 4.69
N GLN A 381 -19.88 -15.89 4.79
CA GLN A 381 -21.29 -15.46 4.90
C GLN A 381 -21.95 -15.25 3.53
N ASN A 382 -21.18 -15.42 2.45
CA ASN A 382 -21.64 -15.25 1.06
C ASN A 382 -22.25 -13.87 0.79
N LEU A 383 -21.69 -12.82 1.39
CA LEU A 383 -22.21 -11.45 1.26
C LEU A 383 -21.75 -10.81 -0.06
N PRO A 384 -22.64 -10.10 -0.77
CA PRO A 384 -22.30 -9.54 -2.09
C PRO A 384 -21.51 -8.24 -2.01
N VAL A 385 -20.28 -8.34 -1.53
CA VAL A 385 -19.30 -7.24 -1.53
C VAL A 385 -18.54 -7.27 -2.85
N ARG A 386 -18.34 -6.08 -3.46
CA ARG A 386 -17.60 -5.90 -4.72
C ARG A 386 -16.21 -5.33 -4.39
N PHE A 387 -15.17 -6.12 -4.65
CA PHE A 387 -13.78 -5.71 -4.42
C PHE A 387 -13.19 -5.19 -5.73
N ALA A 388 -12.90 -3.89 -5.78
CA ALA A 388 -12.21 -3.26 -6.92
C ALA A 388 -10.73 -3.14 -6.55
N LEU A 389 -9.90 -4.01 -7.16
CA LEU A 389 -8.49 -4.18 -6.79
C LEU A 389 -7.60 -3.40 -7.77
N ASP A 390 -7.28 -2.16 -7.42
CA ASP A 390 -6.34 -1.33 -8.18
C ASP A 390 -4.89 -1.77 -7.91
N ARG A 391 -3.97 -1.46 -8.78
CA ARG A 391 -2.53 -1.81 -8.71
C ARG A 391 -2.30 -3.32 -8.67
N ALA A 392 -3.08 -4.06 -9.42
CA ALA A 392 -2.85 -5.50 -9.58
C ALA A 392 -1.67 -5.75 -10.53
N GLY A 393 -0.82 -6.71 -10.19
CA GLY A 393 0.36 -7.06 -10.99
C GLY A 393 1.54 -6.13 -10.73
N LEU A 394 2.40 -6.03 -11.71
CA LEU A 394 3.63 -5.19 -11.69
C LEU A 394 3.44 -3.84 -12.36
N UNK A 395 2.53 -3.64 -12.98
CA UNK A 395 2.28 -2.68 -13.86
C UNK A 395 2.01 -1.45 -13.38
N ASP A 396 2.86 -0.83 -13.65
CA ASP A 396 2.52 0.60 -13.67
C ASP A 396 3.11 1.28 -14.89
N ARG A 397 2.31 1.58 -15.88
CA ARG A 397 2.81 2.31 -17.06
C ARG A 397 3.07 3.79 -16.79
N ALA A 398 2.63 4.32 -15.66
CA ALA A 398 2.72 5.76 -15.40
C ALA A 398 3.35 6.16 -14.07
N GLY A 399 4.16 5.30 -13.46
CA GLY A 399 5.16 5.81 -12.56
C GLY A 399 5.28 5.40 -11.10
N LEU A 400 4.32 4.86 -10.36
CA LEU A 400 4.59 4.72 -8.91
C LEU A 400 4.67 3.29 -8.36
N VAL A 401 4.01 2.27 -8.93
CA VAL A 401 4.09 0.91 -8.35
C VAL A 401 5.41 0.23 -8.73
N GLY A 402 5.82 0.24 -9.99
CA GLY A 402 7.11 -0.30 -10.42
C GLY A 402 8.26 0.30 -9.62
N ALA A 403 8.24 1.62 -9.45
CA ALA A 403 9.24 2.37 -8.70
C ALA A 403 9.15 2.17 -7.17
N ASP A 404 8.04 1.67 -6.65
CA ASP A 404 7.86 1.37 -5.22
C ASP A 404 8.25 -0.09 -4.89
N GLY A 405 8.36 -0.94 -5.90
CA GLY A 405 8.94 -2.27 -5.78
C GLY A 405 8.04 -3.30 -5.11
N ALA A 406 8.67 -4.31 -4.55
CA ALA A 406 8.04 -5.52 -4.01
C ALA A 406 6.92 -5.25 -3.01
N THR A 407 7.03 -4.18 -2.24
CA THR A 407 6.04 -3.84 -1.20
C THR A 407 4.70 -3.40 -1.76
N HIS A 408 4.68 -2.94 -3.03
CA HIS A 408 3.46 -2.43 -3.67
C HIS A 408 2.99 -3.30 -4.83
N ALA A 409 3.71 -4.37 -5.18
CA ALA A 409 3.30 -5.28 -6.25
C ALA A 409 2.02 -6.02 -5.86
N GLY A 410 1.02 -6.00 -6.74
CA GLY A 410 -0.24 -6.72 -6.57
C GLY A 410 -0.11 -8.16 -7.05
N ALA A 411 0.71 -8.96 -6.37
CA ALA A 411 1.15 -10.26 -6.83
C ALA A 411 0.34 -11.44 -6.29
N PHE A 412 -0.30 -11.27 -5.11
CA PHE A 412 -0.81 -12.41 -4.35
C PHE A 412 -2.33 -12.57 -4.36
N ASP A 413 -3.06 -11.55 -4.82
CA ASP A 413 -4.53 -11.51 -4.76
C ASP A 413 -5.19 -12.69 -5.47
N LEU A 414 -4.69 -13.09 -6.65
CA LEU A 414 -5.24 -14.25 -7.36
C LEU A 414 -5.14 -15.51 -6.50
N ALA A 415 -3.98 -15.77 -5.92
CA ALA A 415 -3.76 -16.99 -5.12
C ALA A 415 -4.68 -17.04 -3.90
N TYR A 416 -4.74 -15.94 -3.11
CA TYR A 416 -5.51 -15.98 -1.86
C TYR A 416 -7.02 -15.77 -2.07
N LEU A 417 -7.46 -15.15 -3.16
CA LEU A 417 -8.91 -15.01 -3.43
C LEU A 417 -9.48 -16.25 -4.13
N CYS A 418 -8.73 -16.86 -5.06
CA CYS A 418 -9.24 -18.01 -5.81
C CYS A 418 -9.42 -19.26 -4.95
N CYS A 419 -8.73 -19.37 -3.81
CA CYS A 419 -8.92 -20.51 -2.90
C CYS A 419 -10.22 -20.42 -2.09
N LEU A 420 -10.88 -19.24 -2.02
CA LEU A 420 -12.07 -19.04 -1.17
C LEU A 420 -13.35 -19.57 -1.84
N PRO A 421 -14.14 -20.39 -1.14
CA PRO A 421 -15.50 -20.70 -1.62
C PRO A 421 -16.32 -19.42 -1.84
N ASN A 422 -17.30 -19.48 -2.71
CA ASN A 422 -18.26 -18.40 -3.02
C ASN A 422 -17.65 -17.19 -3.77
N MET A 423 -16.34 -17.01 -3.76
CA MET A 423 -15.66 -15.85 -4.37
C MET A 423 -15.63 -15.97 -5.90
N THR A 424 -16.07 -14.92 -6.59
CA THR A 424 -15.85 -14.73 -8.05
C THR A 424 -14.66 -13.80 -8.25
N VAL A 425 -13.75 -14.13 -9.19
CA VAL A 425 -12.53 -13.34 -9.42
C VAL A 425 -12.35 -13.10 -10.92
N MET A 426 -12.27 -11.81 -11.31
CA MET A 426 -12.08 -11.35 -12.69
C MET A 426 -10.77 -10.54 -12.82
N ALA A 427 -10.21 -10.49 -14.04
CA ALA A 427 -9.04 -9.67 -14.33
C ALA A 427 -9.20 -9.00 -15.70
N ALA A 428 -9.19 -7.68 -15.73
CA ALA A 428 -9.43 -6.90 -16.95
C ALA A 428 -8.22 -7.00 -17.90
N ALA A 429 -8.46 -7.41 -19.13
CA ALA A 429 -7.43 -7.46 -20.16
C ALA A 429 -7.07 -6.06 -20.68
N ASP A 430 -8.06 -5.18 -20.71
CA ASP A 430 -7.91 -3.80 -21.16
C ASP A 430 -8.96 -2.91 -20.48
N GLU A 431 -8.94 -1.62 -20.79
CA GLU A 431 -9.84 -0.64 -20.16
C GLU A 431 -11.31 -0.83 -20.58
N ALA A 432 -11.61 -1.39 -21.74
CA ALA A 432 -12.99 -1.71 -22.14
C ALA A 432 -13.53 -2.91 -21.34
N GLU A 433 -12.71 -3.93 -21.15
CA GLU A 433 -13.06 -5.09 -20.28
C GLU A 433 -13.34 -4.63 -18.85
N LEU A 434 -12.62 -3.61 -18.35
CA LEU A 434 -12.89 -3.08 -17.00
C LEU A 434 -14.30 -2.48 -16.92
N VAL A 435 -14.77 -1.77 -17.96
CA VAL A 435 -16.15 -1.24 -17.99
C VAL A 435 -17.17 -2.38 -17.87
N HIS A 436 -16.95 -3.49 -18.61
CA HIS A 436 -17.81 -4.69 -18.53
C HIS A 436 -17.74 -5.35 -17.15
N MET A 437 -16.55 -5.39 -16.54
CA MET A 437 -16.37 -6.01 -15.21
C MET A 437 -17.05 -5.20 -14.10
N VAL A 438 -17.05 -3.87 -14.19
CA VAL A 438 -17.81 -3.03 -13.24
C VAL A 438 -19.32 -3.31 -13.37
N ALA A 439 -19.83 -3.41 -14.62
CA ALA A 439 -21.25 -3.74 -14.84
C ALA A 439 -21.59 -5.14 -14.33
N THR A 440 -20.69 -6.10 -14.54
CA THR A 440 -20.85 -7.48 -14.05
C THR A 440 -20.87 -7.52 -12.51
N ALA A 441 -19.93 -6.83 -11.88
CA ALA A 441 -19.86 -6.76 -10.42
C ALA A 441 -21.11 -6.06 -9.85
N HIS A 442 -21.58 -5.00 -10.49
CA HIS A 442 -22.81 -4.30 -10.08
C HIS A 442 -24.02 -5.24 -10.11
N ALA A 443 -24.14 -6.05 -11.17
CA ALA A 443 -25.27 -6.98 -11.35
C ALA A 443 -25.17 -8.24 -10.46
N HIS A 444 -24.01 -8.53 -9.88
CA HIS A 444 -23.76 -9.78 -9.16
C HIS A 444 -24.17 -9.67 -7.69
N ASP A 445 -25.29 -10.29 -7.32
CA ASP A 445 -25.81 -10.33 -5.95
C ASP A 445 -25.75 -11.73 -5.30
N ALA A 446 -25.17 -12.73 -6.01
CA ALA A 446 -25.15 -14.13 -5.53
C ALA A 446 -24.02 -14.42 -4.53
N GLY A 447 -23.10 -13.47 -4.32
CA GLY A 447 -21.97 -13.62 -3.40
C GLY A 447 -20.89 -12.58 -3.67
N PRO A 448 -19.73 -12.72 -3.07
CA PRO A 448 -18.65 -11.74 -3.26
C PRO A 448 -18.00 -11.86 -4.63
N ILE A 449 -17.59 -10.70 -5.17
CA ILE A 449 -16.95 -10.63 -6.48
C ILE A 449 -15.77 -9.65 -6.42
N ALA A 450 -14.62 -10.05 -6.97
CA ALA A 450 -13.45 -9.23 -7.08
C ALA A 450 -13.08 -9.05 -8.56
N PHE A 451 -12.66 -7.86 -8.93
CA PHE A 451 -12.08 -7.60 -10.24
C PHE A 451 -10.82 -6.78 -10.08
N ARG A 452 -9.78 -7.22 -10.79
CA ARG A 452 -8.45 -6.63 -10.65
C ARG A 452 -8.01 -5.96 -11.94
N TYR A 453 -7.29 -4.85 -11.79
CA TYR A 453 -6.79 -4.04 -12.91
C TYR A 453 -5.50 -3.33 -12.49
N PRO A 454 -4.61 -2.99 -13.46
CA PRO A 454 -3.35 -2.34 -13.11
C PRO A 454 -3.55 -0.84 -12.90
N ARG A 455 -2.59 -0.22 -12.29
CA ARG A 455 -2.44 1.23 -12.34
C ARG A 455 -1.91 1.63 -13.72
N GLY A 456 -2.23 2.85 -14.16
CA GLY A 456 -1.68 3.42 -15.39
C GLY A 456 -2.69 3.54 -16.49
N GLU A 457 -2.18 3.82 -17.68
CA GLU A 457 -3.00 4.03 -18.88
C GLU A 457 -3.47 2.69 -19.46
N GLY A 458 -4.63 2.72 -20.07
CA GLY A 458 -5.12 1.63 -20.89
C GLY A 458 -4.26 1.45 -22.15
N VAL A 459 -4.63 0.47 -22.96
CA VAL A 459 -3.94 0.18 -24.21
C VAL A 459 -4.46 1.02 -25.39
N GLY A 460 -5.54 1.77 -25.18
CA GLY A 460 -6.10 2.68 -26.19
C GLY A 460 -7.24 2.07 -26.98
N VAL A 461 -7.96 1.10 -26.41
CA VAL A 461 -9.16 0.54 -27.07
C VAL A 461 -10.35 1.48 -26.90
N GLU A 462 -11.29 1.39 -27.84
CA GLU A 462 -12.53 2.17 -27.77
C GLU A 462 -13.36 1.73 -26.55
N LEU A 463 -13.73 2.69 -25.71
CA LEU A 463 -14.52 2.40 -24.53
C LEU A 463 -16.00 2.28 -24.88
N PRO A 464 -16.70 1.25 -24.41
CA PRO A 464 -18.13 1.17 -24.57
C PRO A 464 -18.83 2.26 -23.73
N GLU A 465 -19.91 2.81 -24.27
CA GLU A 465 -20.71 3.80 -23.55
C GLU A 465 -21.26 3.22 -22.23
N ARG A 466 -21.66 1.94 -22.26
CA ARG A 466 -22.16 1.19 -21.10
C ARG A 466 -21.52 -0.19 -21.06
N GLY A 467 -21.26 -0.67 -19.86
CA GLY A 467 -20.77 -2.03 -19.66
C GLY A 467 -21.86 -3.08 -19.88
N GLU A 468 -21.47 -4.17 -20.52
CA GLU A 468 -22.31 -5.37 -20.61
C GLU A 468 -22.01 -6.29 -19.44
N VAL A 469 -23.03 -6.99 -18.96
CA VAL A 469 -22.87 -8.00 -17.91
C VAL A 469 -22.29 -9.26 -18.55
N LEU A 470 -21.07 -9.60 -18.14
CA LEU A 470 -20.37 -10.78 -18.66
C LEU A 470 -21.00 -12.07 -18.08
N ALA A 471 -21.11 -13.10 -18.90
CA ALA A 471 -21.51 -14.42 -18.42
C ALA A 471 -20.42 -14.96 -17.48
N LEU A 472 -20.79 -15.28 -16.24
CA LEU A 472 -19.84 -15.70 -15.21
C LEU A 472 -19.05 -16.94 -15.65
N GLY A 473 -17.75 -16.89 -15.49
CA GLY A 473 -16.86 -17.97 -15.85
C GLY A 473 -16.77 -18.22 -17.36
N LYS A 474 -16.99 -17.19 -18.18
CA LYS A 474 -16.84 -17.31 -19.63
C LYS A 474 -15.71 -16.43 -20.15
N GLY A 475 -14.71 -17.10 -20.75
CA GLY A 475 -13.66 -16.45 -21.50
C GLY A 475 -14.08 -16.15 -22.94
N ARG A 476 -13.13 -15.69 -23.74
CA ARG A 476 -13.34 -15.43 -25.19
C ARG A 476 -12.09 -15.80 -25.97
N VAL A 477 -12.28 -16.32 -27.17
CA VAL A 477 -11.18 -16.52 -28.11
C VAL A 477 -11.01 -15.23 -28.89
N VAL A 478 -9.80 -14.65 -28.81
CA VAL A 478 -9.47 -13.35 -29.44
C VAL A 478 -8.88 -13.59 -30.85
N ARG A 479 -8.16 -14.70 -31.02
CA ARG A 479 -7.49 -15.06 -32.26
C ARG A 479 -7.46 -16.58 -32.41
N ARG A 480 -7.80 -17.08 -33.59
CA ARG A 480 -7.76 -18.53 -33.88
C ARG A 480 -7.45 -18.77 -35.37
N PRO A 481 -6.19 -18.86 -35.76
CA PRO A 481 -5.86 -19.25 -37.14
C PRO A 481 -6.11 -20.75 -37.34
N GLU A 482 -6.36 -21.14 -38.59
CA GLU A 482 -6.53 -22.55 -38.94
C GLU A 482 -5.24 -23.32 -38.69
N GLY A 483 -5.33 -24.52 -38.11
CA GLY A 483 -4.18 -25.36 -37.84
C GLY A 483 -3.25 -24.88 -36.71
N ALA A 484 -3.76 -24.03 -35.83
CA ALA A 484 -2.97 -23.54 -34.69
C ALA A 484 -2.49 -24.71 -33.83
N ARG A 485 -1.17 -24.74 -33.55
CA ARG A 485 -0.54 -25.77 -32.71
C ARG A 485 -0.40 -25.33 -31.24
N VAL A 486 -0.51 -24.03 -30.97
CA VAL A 486 -0.26 -23.43 -29.66
C VAL A 486 -1.50 -22.67 -29.22
N ALA A 487 -1.85 -22.77 -27.94
CA ALA A 487 -2.86 -21.93 -27.29
C ALA A 487 -2.19 -21.09 -26.19
N LEU A 488 -2.43 -19.79 -26.22
CA LEU A 488 -2.07 -18.85 -25.16
C LEU A 488 -3.38 -18.43 -24.45
N LEU A 489 -3.54 -18.82 -23.21
CA LEU A 489 -4.70 -18.47 -22.38
C LEU A 489 -4.29 -17.42 -21.36
N SER A 490 -4.62 -16.17 -21.65
CA SER A 490 -4.20 -15.01 -20.84
C SER A 490 -5.27 -14.62 -19.83
N LEU A 491 -4.84 -14.22 -18.65
CA LEU A 491 -5.71 -13.58 -17.65
C LEU A 491 -5.21 -12.15 -17.42
N GLY A 492 -6.08 -11.17 -17.68
CA GLY A 492 -5.78 -9.76 -17.45
C GLY A 492 -4.85 -9.17 -18.52
N THR A 493 -4.09 -8.15 -18.15
CA THR A 493 -3.37 -7.27 -19.09
C THR A 493 -2.25 -7.93 -19.90
N ARG A 494 -1.84 -9.16 -19.53
CA ARG A 494 -0.86 -9.90 -20.36
C ARG A 494 -1.42 -10.31 -21.73
N LEU A 495 -2.73 -10.10 -21.97
CA LEU A 495 -3.34 -10.36 -23.28
C LEU A 495 -2.62 -9.61 -24.42
N ALA A 496 -2.23 -8.35 -24.18
CA ALA A 496 -1.51 -7.56 -25.19
C ALA A 496 -0.15 -8.20 -25.55
N GLU A 497 0.56 -8.73 -24.54
CA GLU A 497 1.84 -9.41 -24.78
C GLU A 497 1.64 -10.78 -25.44
N ALA A 498 0.55 -11.48 -25.10
CA ALA A 498 0.18 -12.74 -25.75
C ALA A 498 -0.07 -12.53 -27.26
N LEU A 499 -0.76 -11.43 -27.62
CA LEU A 499 -1.03 -11.10 -29.03
C LEU A 499 0.28 -10.77 -29.78
N LYS A 500 1.17 -9.98 -29.18
CA LYS A 500 2.48 -9.68 -29.76
C LYS A 500 3.33 -10.96 -29.92
N ALA A 501 3.27 -11.86 -28.94
CA ALA A 501 3.98 -13.14 -29.03
C ALA A 501 3.41 -14.02 -30.15
N ALA A 502 2.07 -14.00 -30.31
CA ALA A 502 1.42 -14.73 -31.42
C ALA A 502 1.87 -14.21 -32.79
N ASP A 503 1.99 -12.86 -32.95
CA ASP A 503 2.53 -12.27 -34.19
C ASP A 503 3.97 -12.75 -34.45
N GLY A 504 4.79 -12.76 -33.40
CA GLY A 504 6.18 -13.23 -33.50
C GLY A 504 6.28 -14.71 -33.89
N LEU A 505 5.43 -15.55 -33.31
CA LEU A 505 5.38 -16.99 -33.59
C LEU A 505 4.84 -17.28 -34.99
N GLU A 506 3.85 -16.52 -35.44
CA GLU A 506 3.32 -16.64 -36.80
C GLU A 506 4.38 -16.33 -37.84
N GLY A 507 5.25 -15.34 -37.57
CA GLY A 507 6.41 -15.03 -38.41
C GLY A 507 7.42 -16.20 -38.49
N LEU A 508 7.32 -17.15 -37.55
CA LEU A 508 8.13 -18.39 -37.54
C LEU A 508 7.34 -19.60 -38.07
N GLY A 509 6.15 -19.38 -38.62
CA GLY A 509 5.30 -20.45 -39.16
C GLY A 509 4.53 -21.24 -38.11
N ILE A 510 4.41 -20.71 -36.89
CA ILE A 510 3.70 -21.37 -35.77
C ILE A 510 2.37 -20.65 -35.56
N GLY A 511 1.25 -21.28 -35.93
CA GLY A 511 -0.09 -20.77 -35.69
C GLY A 511 -0.44 -20.80 -34.20
N VAL A 512 -1.02 -19.70 -33.68
CA VAL A 512 -1.29 -19.52 -32.24
C VAL A 512 -2.73 -19.08 -32.02
N THR A 513 -3.49 -19.85 -31.24
CA THR A 513 -4.77 -19.44 -30.68
C THR A 513 -4.52 -18.58 -29.45
N VAL A 514 -5.14 -17.39 -29.36
CA VAL A 514 -5.06 -16.53 -28.17
C VAL A 514 -6.47 -16.39 -27.59
N ALA A 515 -6.57 -16.67 -26.29
CA ALA A 515 -7.83 -16.54 -25.53
C ALA A 515 -7.63 -15.69 -24.28
N ASP A 516 -8.65 -14.91 -23.97
CA ASP A 516 -8.76 -14.11 -22.75
C ASP A 516 -9.67 -14.87 -21.78
N ALA A 517 -9.12 -15.31 -20.67
CA ALA A 517 -9.87 -16.06 -19.67
C ALA A 517 -10.94 -15.22 -18.96
N ARG A 518 -10.72 -13.90 -18.83
CA ARG A 518 -11.61 -12.97 -18.09
C ARG A 518 -11.75 -13.31 -16.61
N PHE A 519 -12.02 -14.59 -16.29
CA PHE A 519 -12.29 -15.09 -14.93
C PHE A 519 -11.18 -16.04 -14.49
N ALA A 520 -10.60 -15.75 -13.33
CA ALA A 520 -9.77 -16.72 -12.61
C ALA A 520 -10.66 -17.71 -11.85
N LYS A 521 -11.88 -17.26 -11.47
CA LYS A 521 -12.86 -18.08 -10.77
C LYS A 521 -14.27 -17.50 -10.99
N PRO A 522 -15.26 -18.34 -11.41
CA PRO A 522 -15.07 -19.71 -11.86
C PRO A 522 -14.32 -19.77 -13.19
N LEU A 523 -13.62 -20.87 -13.42
CA LEU A 523 -12.94 -21.11 -14.70
C LEU A 523 -13.92 -21.43 -15.82
N ASP A 524 -13.60 -21.06 -17.06
CA ASP A 524 -14.32 -21.57 -18.25
C ASP A 524 -13.79 -22.97 -18.59
N GLU A 525 -14.35 -23.98 -17.92
CA GLU A 525 -13.93 -25.37 -18.11
C GLU A 525 -14.01 -25.81 -19.58
N ALA A 526 -15.10 -25.41 -20.27
CA ALA A 526 -15.31 -25.81 -21.67
C ALA A 526 -14.21 -25.24 -22.57
N LEU A 527 -13.91 -23.96 -22.43
CA LEU A 527 -12.85 -23.31 -23.20
C LEU A 527 -11.47 -23.95 -22.90
N ILE A 528 -11.17 -24.14 -21.61
CA ILE A 528 -9.86 -24.70 -21.20
C ILE A 528 -9.67 -26.11 -21.76
N LEU A 529 -10.71 -26.96 -21.68
CA LEU A 529 -10.64 -28.33 -22.19
C LEU A 529 -10.55 -28.34 -23.72
N GLU A 530 -11.26 -27.44 -24.40
CA GLU A 530 -11.17 -27.25 -25.87
C GLU A 530 -9.74 -26.88 -26.27
N LEU A 531 -9.14 -25.89 -25.58
CA LEU A 531 -7.78 -25.46 -25.88
C LEU A 531 -6.76 -26.59 -25.62
N ALA A 532 -6.92 -27.33 -24.52
CA ALA A 532 -6.03 -28.46 -24.20
C ALA A 532 -6.19 -29.62 -25.19
N GLY A 533 -7.41 -29.88 -25.64
CA GLY A 533 -7.69 -30.99 -26.59
C GLY A 533 -7.32 -30.67 -28.02
N GLY A 534 -7.30 -29.39 -28.41
CA GLY A 534 -7.07 -28.95 -29.77
C GLY A 534 -5.66 -28.48 -30.11
N HIS A 535 -4.74 -28.42 -29.13
CA HIS A 535 -3.40 -27.86 -29.34
C HIS A 535 -2.33 -28.75 -28.73
N GLU A 536 -1.11 -28.68 -29.27
CA GLU A 536 0.06 -29.42 -28.75
C GLU A 536 0.64 -28.75 -27.51
N VAL A 537 0.48 -27.40 -27.40
CA VAL A 537 1.00 -26.58 -26.30
C VAL A 537 -0.10 -25.66 -25.78
N LEU A 538 -0.25 -25.60 -24.47
CA LEU A 538 -1.13 -24.64 -23.79
C LEU A 538 -0.28 -23.87 -22.78
N LEU A 539 -0.16 -22.56 -22.96
CA LEU A 539 0.48 -21.66 -21.98
C LEU A 539 -0.62 -20.83 -21.30
N THR A 540 -0.60 -20.77 -19.96
CA THR A 540 -1.39 -19.79 -19.22
C THR A 540 -0.49 -18.59 -18.86
N LEU A 541 -1.06 -17.39 -18.87
CA LEU A 541 -0.34 -16.13 -18.65
C LEU A 541 -1.07 -15.32 -17.59
N GLU A 542 -0.38 -14.94 -16.50
CA GLU A 542 -1.00 -14.11 -15.45
C GLU A 542 0.04 -13.23 -14.74
N GLU A 543 -0.41 -12.09 -14.23
CA GLU A 543 0.38 -11.23 -13.33
C GLU A 543 0.05 -11.57 -11.87
N GLY A 544 0.24 -12.84 -11.53
CA GLY A 544 0.01 -13.38 -10.19
C GLY A 544 1.16 -14.28 -9.78
N SER A 545 1.28 -14.52 -8.48
CA SER A 545 2.26 -15.46 -7.93
C SER A 545 1.87 -16.91 -8.27
N THR A 546 2.81 -17.83 -8.11
CA THR A 546 2.53 -19.27 -8.13
C THR A 546 1.37 -19.59 -7.18
N GLY A 547 0.41 -20.37 -7.63
CA GLY A 547 -0.80 -20.70 -6.87
C GLY A 547 -2.05 -19.96 -7.35
N GLY A 548 -1.89 -19.05 -8.33
CA GLY A 548 -3.01 -18.30 -8.91
C GLY A 548 -3.75 -19.03 -10.02
N PHE A 549 -4.07 -18.31 -11.09
CA PHE A 549 -4.89 -18.79 -12.21
C PHE A 549 -4.30 -20.02 -12.91
N GLY A 550 -3.00 -20.00 -13.23
CA GLY A 550 -2.34 -21.14 -13.91
C GLY A 550 -2.42 -22.41 -13.08
N ALA A 551 -2.29 -22.31 -11.75
CA ALA A 551 -2.42 -23.46 -10.86
C ALA A 551 -3.86 -24.02 -10.88
N MET A 552 -4.87 -23.14 -10.91
CA MET A 552 -6.27 -23.54 -11.02
C MET A 552 -6.54 -24.27 -12.35
N VAL A 553 -5.96 -23.77 -13.45
CA VAL A 553 -6.06 -24.42 -14.77
C VAL A 553 -5.40 -25.81 -14.74
N LEU A 554 -4.20 -25.94 -14.18
CA LEU A 554 -3.52 -27.23 -14.06
C LEU A 554 -4.34 -28.21 -13.22
N HIS A 555 -4.89 -27.74 -12.10
CA HIS A 555 -5.76 -28.56 -11.25
C HIS A 555 -6.97 -29.07 -12.03
N LEU A 556 -7.64 -28.17 -12.78
CA LEU A 556 -8.79 -28.53 -13.61
C LEU A 556 -8.41 -29.59 -14.65
N LEU A 557 -7.32 -29.38 -15.40
CA LEU A 557 -6.88 -30.31 -16.46
C LEU A 557 -6.56 -31.68 -15.88
N ALA A 558 -5.88 -31.74 -14.73
CA ALA A 558 -5.57 -33.00 -14.04
C ALA A 558 -6.87 -33.69 -13.56
N ALA A 559 -7.77 -32.95 -12.91
CA ALA A 559 -9.03 -33.48 -12.39
C ALA A 559 -9.95 -34.03 -13.50
N ARG A 560 -9.84 -33.47 -14.71
CA ARG A 560 -10.64 -33.93 -15.87
C ARG A 560 -9.92 -34.98 -16.73
N GLY A 561 -8.72 -35.44 -16.34
CA GLY A 561 -7.91 -36.42 -17.08
C GLY A 561 -7.34 -35.89 -18.40
N ALA A 562 -7.37 -34.58 -18.61
CA ALA A 562 -6.92 -33.99 -19.88
C ALA A 562 -5.39 -34.14 -20.09
N LEU A 563 -4.64 -34.39 -19.00
CA LEU A 563 -3.19 -34.57 -19.05
C LEU A 563 -2.77 -36.05 -19.18
N ASP A 564 -3.68 -37.00 -18.99
CA ASP A 564 -3.36 -38.45 -18.86
C ASP A 564 -2.74 -39.03 -20.13
N ALA A 565 -3.16 -38.54 -21.29
CA ALA A 565 -2.66 -39.05 -22.59
C ALA A 565 -1.35 -38.39 -23.04
N GLY A 566 -0.86 -37.38 -22.32
CA GLY A 566 0.38 -36.68 -22.65
C GLY A 566 0.34 -35.93 -23.99
N ARG A 567 -0.84 -35.61 -24.50
CA ARG A 567 -1.01 -34.97 -25.83
C ARG A 567 -0.70 -33.48 -25.81
N VAL A 568 -1.01 -32.79 -24.71
CA VAL A 568 -0.77 -31.36 -24.56
C VAL A 568 0.35 -31.12 -23.55
N ARG A 569 1.26 -30.22 -23.91
CA ARG A 569 2.32 -29.74 -23.02
C ARG A 569 1.84 -28.44 -22.40
N VAL A 570 1.67 -28.42 -21.08
CA VAL A 570 1.14 -27.24 -20.37
C VAL A 570 2.27 -26.54 -19.64
N ARG A 571 2.31 -25.20 -19.70
CA ARG A 571 3.18 -24.37 -18.87
C ARG A 571 2.40 -23.18 -18.35
N THR A 572 2.70 -22.81 -17.11
CA THR A 572 2.12 -21.64 -16.47
C THR A 572 3.19 -20.55 -16.37
N LEU A 573 2.92 -19.39 -16.96
CA LEU A 573 3.78 -18.23 -16.86
C LEU A 573 3.18 -17.27 -15.82
N THR A 574 3.91 -17.13 -14.72
CA THR A 574 3.52 -16.36 -13.51
C THR A 574 4.66 -15.44 -13.11
N LEU A 575 4.43 -14.58 -12.14
CA LEU A 575 5.53 -13.86 -11.48
C LEU A 575 6.46 -14.90 -10.81
N PRO A 576 7.78 -14.68 -10.86
CA PRO A 576 8.74 -15.64 -10.27
C PRO A 576 8.63 -15.67 -8.74
N ASP A 577 9.07 -16.79 -8.15
CA ASP A 577 9.04 -16.99 -6.69
C ASP A 577 10.15 -16.18 -6.00
N LEU A 578 10.04 -14.86 -6.16
CA LEU A 578 10.95 -13.89 -5.51
C LEU A 578 10.24 -12.52 -5.42
N TYR A 579 10.68 -11.71 -4.49
CA TYR A 579 10.22 -10.33 -4.38
C TYR A 579 11.00 -9.47 -5.38
N GLN A 580 10.38 -9.16 -6.52
CA GLN A 580 11.03 -8.35 -7.57
C GLN A 580 11.33 -6.94 -7.06
N ASP A 581 12.55 -6.50 -7.27
CA ASP A 581 12.96 -5.15 -6.86
C ASP A 581 12.34 -4.09 -7.78
N HIS A 582 12.37 -2.85 -7.33
CA HIS A 582 11.79 -1.73 -8.09
C HIS A 582 12.58 -1.47 -9.37
N ASP A 583 11.86 -1.29 -10.48
CA ASP A 583 12.44 -0.94 -11.78
C ASP A 583 11.33 -0.39 -12.69
N ALA A 584 11.68 -0.04 -13.93
CA ALA A 584 10.69 0.25 -14.96
C ALA A 584 9.84 -1.01 -15.22
N PRO A 585 8.51 -0.87 -15.36
CA PRO A 585 7.63 -2.03 -15.53
C PRO A 585 8.03 -2.97 -16.66
N GLU A 586 8.46 -2.42 -17.80
CA GLU A 586 8.90 -3.23 -18.96
C GLU A 586 10.05 -4.16 -18.59
N ARG A 587 11.02 -3.65 -17.80
CA ARG A 587 12.13 -4.47 -17.33
C ARG A 587 11.68 -5.50 -16.29
N MET A 588 10.75 -5.13 -15.44
CA MET A 588 10.19 -6.07 -14.45
C MET A 588 9.46 -7.22 -15.13
N TYR A 589 8.67 -6.94 -16.19
CA TYR A 589 7.99 -7.99 -16.97
C TYR A 589 8.99 -8.88 -17.73
N ALA A 590 10.03 -8.29 -18.31
CA ALA A 590 11.08 -9.08 -18.99
C ALA A 590 11.80 -10.00 -18.01
N GLN A 591 12.13 -9.49 -16.80
CA GLN A 591 12.73 -10.29 -15.73
C GLN A 591 11.79 -11.40 -15.25
N ALA A 592 10.49 -11.14 -15.26
CA ALA A 592 9.48 -12.13 -14.87
C ALA A 592 9.18 -13.17 -15.97
N GLY A 593 9.67 -12.95 -17.19
CA GLY A 593 9.36 -13.83 -18.32
C GLY A 593 7.94 -13.69 -18.84
N LEU A 594 7.35 -12.49 -18.66
CA LEU A 594 5.95 -12.22 -19.01
C LEU A 594 5.80 -11.21 -20.17
N ASP A 595 6.91 -10.92 -20.88
CA ASP A 595 6.88 -10.11 -22.09
C ASP A 595 6.82 -11.00 -23.35
N ALA A 596 6.51 -10.42 -24.49
CA ALA A 596 6.32 -11.16 -25.73
C ALA A 596 7.56 -12.00 -26.13
N PRO A 597 8.81 -11.48 -26.04
CA PRO A 597 9.98 -12.32 -26.36
C PRO A 597 10.11 -13.56 -25.47
N ALA A 598 9.83 -13.43 -24.18
CA ALA A 598 9.90 -14.57 -23.24
C ALA A 598 8.80 -15.60 -23.53
N ILE A 599 7.60 -15.13 -23.89
CA ILE A 599 6.49 -16.03 -24.27
C ILE A 599 6.86 -16.80 -25.55
N VAL A 600 7.43 -16.12 -26.55
CA VAL A 600 7.89 -16.76 -27.80
C VAL A 600 8.92 -17.85 -27.48
N LYS A 601 9.92 -17.51 -26.64
CA LYS A 601 10.93 -18.46 -26.22
C LYS A 601 10.32 -19.67 -25.50
N ALA A 602 9.38 -19.44 -24.58
CA ALA A 602 8.72 -20.53 -23.83
C ALA A 602 7.99 -21.50 -24.78
N VAL A 603 7.37 -20.98 -25.85
CA VAL A 603 6.74 -21.83 -26.88
C VAL A 603 7.80 -22.61 -27.67
N GLN A 604 8.86 -21.96 -28.12
CA GLN A 604 9.94 -22.62 -28.88
C GLN A 604 10.61 -23.75 -28.08
N ASP A 605 10.80 -23.55 -26.78
CA ASP A 605 11.37 -24.57 -25.90
C ASP A 605 10.46 -25.81 -25.80
N LEU A 606 9.17 -25.66 -26.07
CA LEU A 606 8.20 -26.75 -26.02
C LEU A 606 7.92 -27.38 -27.38
N LEU A 607 8.13 -26.62 -28.46
CA LEU A 607 7.98 -27.11 -29.83
C LEU A 607 9.34 -27.06 -30.52
N PRO A 608 10.17 -28.08 -30.33
CA PRO A 608 11.45 -28.12 -31.06
C PRO A 608 11.19 -28.06 -32.56
N VAL A 609 11.93 -27.19 -33.23
CA VAL A 609 11.87 -26.98 -34.68
C VAL A 609 12.42 -28.18 -35.44
#